data_bd880c7614901ae57178ed832654b282
#
_entry.id   bd880c7614901ae57178ed832654b282
#
_cell.length_a   1.000
_cell.length_b   1.000
_cell.length_c   1.000
_cell.angle_alpha   90.00
_cell.angle_beta   90.00
_cell.angle_gamma   90.00
#
_symmetry.space_group_name_H-M   'P 1'
#
loop_
_entity.id
_entity.type
_entity.pdbx_description
1 polymer ?
#
loop_
_entity_poly.entity_id
_entity_poly.type
_entity_poly.pdbx_seq_one_letter_code
_entity_poly.pdbx_strand_id
1 'polypeptide(L)'
;QKTGDPKEDEKFDLVYNHYKGFVFDIANKILHNYYDAEDAMQEAFLKILLNIKKIDDPLSDRTRGYVAVIAERKAIDLYRSRKWFVSWESIENKVGLSYPPPADDDDIARCLSKLPPRYRHVLLLKYHYGFTINEIADIFNIKPATASKLDQRAKAKLEELCRKEGIYDLR
;
A
#
# COMPACT_ATOMS: atom_id res chain seq x y z
N GLN A 1 7.05 -1.43 21.80
CA GLN A 1 8.48 -1.23 21.52
C GLN A 1 8.74 0.27 21.36
N LYS A 2 9.77 0.81 22.00
CA LYS A 2 10.17 2.22 21.87
C LYS A 2 11.43 2.29 21.03
N THR A 3 11.58 3.38 20.24
CA THR A 3 12.75 3.58 19.36
C THR A 3 14.02 3.96 20.13
N GLY A 4 13.86 4.46 21.36
CA GLY A 4 14.94 5.04 22.18
C GLY A 4 15.18 6.53 21.93
N ASP A 5 14.54 7.14 20.94
CA ASP A 5 14.50 8.59 20.70
C ASP A 5 13.11 9.13 21.06
N PRO A 6 12.99 10.04 22.06
CA PRO A 6 11.69 10.58 22.47
C PRO A 6 10.89 11.23 21.34
N LYS A 7 11.56 11.88 20.37
CA LYS A 7 10.89 12.52 19.22
C LYS A 7 10.31 11.51 18.25
N GLU A 8 11.00 10.39 18.06
CA GLU A 8 10.52 9.30 17.22
C GLU A 8 9.35 8.58 17.90
N ASP A 9 9.41 8.39 19.21
CA ASP A 9 8.33 7.79 19.99
C ASP A 9 7.06 8.67 19.96
N GLU A 10 7.18 9.99 20.15
CA GLU A 10 6.06 10.94 19.99
C GLU A 10 5.46 10.89 18.58
N LYS A 11 6.32 10.90 17.56
CA LYS A 11 5.89 10.81 16.17
C LYS A 11 5.14 9.50 15.90
N PHE A 12 5.66 8.39 16.40
CA PHE A 12 5.01 7.09 16.25
C PHE A 12 3.67 7.03 16.98
N ASP A 13 3.58 7.55 18.20
CA ASP A 13 2.32 7.61 18.95
C ASP A 13 1.26 8.42 18.21
N LEU A 14 1.65 9.52 17.55
CA LEU A 14 0.75 10.30 16.72
C LEU A 14 0.24 9.50 15.52
N VAL A 15 1.14 8.84 14.79
CA VAL A 15 0.80 7.98 13.64
C VAL A 15 -0.11 6.83 14.08
N TYR A 16 0.25 6.14 15.17
CA TYR A 16 -0.53 5.03 15.70
C TYR A 16 -1.96 5.45 16.07
N ASN A 17 -2.08 6.49 16.89
CA ASN A 17 -3.38 6.95 17.37
C ASN A 17 -4.27 7.45 16.23
N HIS A 18 -3.68 8.11 15.24
CA HIS A 18 -4.43 8.64 14.10
C HIS A 18 -4.88 7.56 13.13
N TYR A 19 -4.02 6.56 12.86
CA TYR A 19 -4.27 5.59 11.78
C TYR A 19 -4.70 4.19 12.25
N LYS A 20 -4.75 3.88 13.55
CA LYS A 20 -5.07 2.52 14.02
C LYS A 20 -6.40 1.98 13.49
N GLY A 21 -7.45 2.79 13.51
CA GLY A 21 -8.76 2.40 12.95
C GLY A 21 -8.70 2.19 11.44
N PHE A 22 -8.06 3.10 10.72
CA PHE A 22 -7.88 3.02 9.27
C PHE A 22 -7.09 1.78 8.84
N VAL A 23 -6.00 1.46 9.53
CA VAL A 23 -5.18 0.26 9.27
C VAL A 23 -5.98 -1.01 9.55
N PHE A 24 -6.72 -1.04 10.66
CA PHE A 24 -7.58 -2.17 11.01
C PHE A 24 -8.67 -2.39 9.96
N ASP A 25 -9.35 -1.33 9.51
CA ASP A 25 -10.40 -1.41 8.49
C ASP A 25 -9.88 -1.97 7.16
N ILE A 26 -8.68 -1.53 6.73
CA ILE A 26 -8.02 -2.08 5.54
C ILE A 26 -7.78 -3.58 5.71
N ALA A 27 -7.17 -3.97 6.81
CA ALA A 27 -6.85 -5.37 7.09
C ALA A 27 -8.12 -6.23 7.17
N ASN A 28 -9.16 -5.76 7.85
CA ASN A 28 -10.40 -6.49 8.03
C ASN A 28 -11.19 -6.67 6.72
N LYS A 29 -11.14 -5.69 5.80
CA LYS A 29 -11.72 -5.82 4.46
C LYS A 29 -11.09 -6.94 3.63
N ILE A 30 -9.81 -7.23 3.86
CA ILE A 30 -9.07 -8.27 3.13
C ILE A 30 -9.23 -9.63 3.81
N LEU A 31 -9.11 -9.66 5.13
CA LEU A 31 -9.01 -10.89 5.91
C LEU A 31 -10.36 -11.44 6.36
N HIS A 32 -11.37 -10.58 6.50
CA HIS A 32 -12.71 -10.91 6.99
C HIS A 32 -12.68 -11.69 8.32
N ASN A 33 -11.68 -11.42 9.15
CA ASN A 33 -11.49 -12.03 10.46
C ASN A 33 -10.87 -10.99 11.40
N TYR A 34 -11.51 -10.75 12.54
CA TYR A 34 -11.08 -9.76 13.51
C TYR A 34 -9.65 -9.99 14.03
N TYR A 35 -9.36 -11.21 14.46
CA TYR A 35 -8.04 -11.55 15.02
C TYR A 35 -6.93 -11.46 13.99
N ASP A 36 -7.20 -11.89 12.77
CA ASP A 36 -6.25 -11.78 11.66
C ASP A 36 -6.02 -10.32 11.27
N ALA A 37 -7.06 -9.49 11.30
CA ALA A 37 -6.95 -8.06 11.05
C ALA A 37 -6.12 -7.35 12.13
N GLU A 38 -6.28 -7.76 13.38
CA GLU A 38 -5.49 -7.24 14.50
C GLU A 38 -4.01 -7.63 14.37
N ASP A 39 -3.72 -8.90 14.05
CA ASP A 39 -2.35 -9.37 13.78
C ASP A 39 -1.70 -8.60 12.63
N ALA A 40 -2.41 -8.43 11.51
CA ALA A 40 -1.92 -7.68 10.37
C ALA A 40 -1.69 -6.20 10.71
N MET A 41 -2.55 -5.59 11.51
CA MET A 41 -2.40 -4.22 12.01
C MET A 41 -1.13 -4.09 12.86
N GLN A 42 -0.89 -4.99 13.80
CA GLN A 42 0.32 -4.99 14.64
C GLN A 42 1.58 -5.11 13.78
N GLU A 43 1.61 -6.02 12.81
CA GLU A 43 2.71 -6.20 11.88
C GLU A 43 2.93 -4.94 11.00
N ALA A 44 1.84 -4.27 10.59
CA ALA A 44 1.93 -3.02 9.84
C ALA A 44 2.58 -1.91 10.69
N PHE A 45 2.16 -1.74 11.94
CA PHE A 45 2.74 -0.73 12.82
C PHE A 45 4.18 -1.03 13.23
N LEU A 46 4.57 -2.30 13.38
CA LEU A 46 5.98 -2.67 13.55
C LEU A 46 6.83 -2.22 12.35
N LYS A 47 6.34 -2.43 11.13
CA LYS A 47 7.03 -1.96 9.91
C LYS A 47 7.11 -0.43 9.84
N ILE A 48 6.06 0.27 10.24
CA ILE A 48 6.01 1.73 10.29
C ILE A 48 7.02 2.25 11.32
N LEU A 49 7.06 1.66 12.52
CA LEU A 49 7.99 2.02 13.58
C LEU A 49 9.45 1.92 13.12
N LEU A 50 9.81 0.81 12.47
CA LEU A 50 11.16 0.60 11.93
C LEU A 50 11.57 1.63 10.86
N ASN A 51 10.59 2.32 10.27
CA ASN A 51 10.81 3.33 9.25
C ASN A 51 10.33 4.73 9.67
N ILE A 52 10.11 4.96 10.96
CA ILE A 52 9.51 6.20 11.48
C ILE A 52 10.31 7.46 11.10
N LYS A 53 11.63 7.32 10.95
CA LYS A 53 12.53 8.39 10.50
C LYS A 53 12.22 8.92 9.12
N LYS A 54 11.61 8.10 8.26
CA LYS A 54 11.24 8.46 6.88
C LYS A 54 9.91 9.20 6.79
N ILE A 55 9.19 9.32 7.91
CA ILE A 55 7.96 10.08 8.01
C ILE A 55 8.32 11.50 8.45
N ASP A 56 8.15 12.46 7.55
CA ASP A 56 8.39 13.87 7.86
C ASP A 56 7.19 14.49 8.57
N ASP A 57 6.00 14.41 7.96
CA ASP A 57 4.72 14.86 8.51
C ASP A 57 3.78 13.68 8.75
N PRO A 58 3.49 13.34 10.02
CA PRO A 58 2.63 12.22 10.40
C PRO A 58 1.22 12.26 9.81
N LEU A 59 0.66 13.45 9.55
CA LEU A 59 -0.73 13.63 9.14
C LEU A 59 -0.89 13.96 7.65
N SER A 60 0.21 13.97 6.88
CA SER A 60 0.20 14.25 5.45
C SER A 60 -0.46 13.13 4.64
N ASP A 61 -0.97 13.48 3.44
CA ASP A 61 -1.48 12.50 2.48
C ASP A 61 -0.43 11.48 2.06
N ARG A 62 0.85 11.90 2.00
CA ARG A 62 1.98 11.00 1.75
C ARG A 62 2.09 9.92 2.83
N THR A 63 2.00 10.30 4.10
CA THR A 63 2.02 9.37 5.23
C THR A 63 0.79 8.47 5.22
N ARG A 64 -0.39 9.01 4.94
CA ARG A 64 -1.62 8.22 4.80
C ARG A 64 -1.48 7.15 3.71
N GLY A 65 -0.95 7.51 2.54
CA GLY A 65 -0.71 6.56 1.45
C GLY A 65 0.31 5.48 1.82
N TYR A 66 1.39 5.86 2.49
CA TYR A 66 2.38 4.92 3.01
C TYR A 66 1.77 3.92 3.99
N VAL A 67 1.02 4.41 4.98
CA VAL A 67 0.34 3.58 5.99
C VAL A 67 -0.66 2.63 5.33
N ALA A 68 -1.46 3.10 4.37
CA ALA A 68 -2.42 2.28 3.63
C ALA A 68 -1.74 1.13 2.88
N VAL A 69 -0.66 1.42 2.15
CA VAL A 69 0.10 0.39 1.40
C VAL A 69 0.71 -0.64 2.33
N ILE A 70 1.27 -0.23 3.47
CA ILE A 70 1.83 -1.17 4.46
C ILE A 70 0.73 -2.06 5.03
N ALA A 71 -0.42 -1.50 5.42
CA ALA A 71 -1.57 -2.23 5.95
C ALA A 71 -2.08 -3.29 4.96
N GLU A 72 -2.29 -2.88 3.71
CA GLU A 72 -2.79 -3.75 2.64
C GLU A 72 -1.81 -4.89 2.36
N ARG A 73 -0.51 -4.60 2.28
CA ARG A 73 0.53 -5.61 2.07
C ARG A 73 0.58 -6.63 3.20
N LYS A 74 0.55 -6.17 4.46
CA LYS A 74 0.58 -7.08 5.62
C LYS A 74 -0.65 -7.97 5.68
N ALA A 75 -1.82 -7.44 5.38
CA ALA A 75 -3.05 -8.23 5.29
C ALA A 75 -2.98 -9.28 4.15
N ILE A 76 -2.48 -8.90 2.97
CA ILE A 76 -2.30 -9.82 1.85
C ILE A 76 -1.26 -10.91 2.18
N ASP A 77 -0.15 -10.56 2.80
CA ASP A 77 0.89 -11.51 3.20
C ASP A 77 0.33 -12.54 4.21
N LEU A 78 -0.44 -12.08 5.20
CA LEU A 78 -1.10 -12.96 6.16
C LEU A 78 -2.16 -13.86 5.50
N TYR A 79 -2.98 -13.29 4.62
CA TYR A 79 -3.97 -14.06 3.85
C TYR A 79 -3.32 -15.19 3.06
N ARG A 80 -2.19 -14.91 2.39
CA ARG A 80 -1.43 -15.89 1.60
C ARG A 80 -0.79 -16.97 2.48
N SER A 81 -0.22 -16.59 3.63
CA SER A 81 0.43 -17.55 4.53
C SER A 81 -0.55 -18.58 5.09
N ARG A 82 -1.82 -18.21 5.26
CA ARG A 82 -2.87 -19.10 5.76
C ARG A 82 -3.53 -19.96 4.69
N LYS A 83 -3.50 -19.51 3.43
CA LYS A 83 -4.07 -20.23 2.28
C LYS A 83 -2.97 -20.60 1.30
N TRP A 84 -2.29 -21.68 1.55
CA TRP A 84 -1.14 -22.19 0.77
C TRP A 84 -1.37 -22.26 -0.76
N PHE A 85 -2.62 -22.25 -1.26
CA PHE A 85 -3.00 -22.40 -2.66
C PHE A 85 -3.94 -21.31 -3.20
N VAL A 86 -3.85 -20.07 -2.72
CA VAL A 86 -4.73 -19.02 -3.27
C VAL A 86 -4.12 -18.45 -4.54
N SER A 87 -4.82 -18.62 -5.64
CA SER A 87 -4.50 -17.95 -6.90
C SER A 87 -4.56 -16.44 -6.72
N TRP A 88 -3.70 -15.72 -7.43
CA TRP A 88 -3.64 -14.27 -7.42
C TRP A 88 -5.00 -13.63 -7.77
N GLU A 89 -5.71 -14.19 -8.73
CA GLU A 89 -7.03 -13.77 -9.18
C GLU A 89 -8.10 -13.76 -8.08
N SER A 90 -8.02 -14.69 -7.11
CA SER A 90 -8.98 -14.71 -5.99
C SER A 90 -8.73 -13.62 -4.94
N ILE A 91 -7.53 -13.04 -4.91
CA ILE A 91 -7.19 -11.91 -4.05
C ILE A 91 -7.61 -10.59 -4.70
N GLU A 92 -7.45 -10.46 -6.03
CA GLU A 92 -7.80 -9.25 -6.77
C GLU A 92 -9.26 -8.85 -6.57
N ASN A 93 -10.18 -9.82 -6.51
CA ASN A 93 -11.60 -9.57 -6.29
C ASN A 93 -11.96 -9.15 -4.85
N LYS A 94 -11.03 -9.30 -3.89
CA LYS A 94 -11.24 -8.97 -2.47
C LYS A 94 -10.53 -7.71 -2.03
N VAL A 95 -9.46 -7.33 -2.72
CA VAL A 95 -8.68 -6.12 -2.45
C VAL A 95 -9.27 -4.98 -3.25
N GLY A 96 -10.36 -4.41 -2.76
CA GLY A 96 -10.84 -3.10 -3.23
C GLY A 96 -9.81 -2.02 -2.90
N LEU A 97 -9.92 -0.86 -3.54
CA LEU A 97 -9.12 0.31 -3.18
C LEU A 97 -9.43 0.69 -1.73
N SER A 98 -8.48 0.43 -0.83
CA SER A 98 -8.63 0.68 0.60
C SER A 98 -8.40 2.14 0.98
N TYR A 99 -7.96 2.95 0.03
CA TYR A 99 -7.74 4.39 0.15
C TYR A 99 -8.32 5.07 -1.09
N PRO A 100 -8.78 6.31 -0.96
CA PRO A 100 -9.49 6.96 -2.05
C PRO A 100 -8.62 6.96 -3.31
N PRO A 101 -9.16 6.48 -4.43
CA PRO A 101 -8.57 6.75 -5.74
C PRO A 101 -8.52 8.28 -5.94
N PRO A 102 -7.66 8.77 -6.80
CA PRO A 102 -7.83 10.12 -7.32
C PRO A 102 -9.26 10.25 -7.86
N ALA A 103 -9.91 11.34 -7.55
CA ALA A 103 -11.31 11.76 -7.75
C ALA A 103 -12.26 10.81 -8.52
N ASP A 104 -13.51 10.74 -8.05
CA ASP A 104 -14.57 9.77 -8.41
C ASP A 104 -14.92 9.59 -9.92
N ASP A 105 -14.36 10.39 -10.82
CA ASP A 105 -14.67 10.39 -12.26
C ASP A 105 -13.40 10.18 -13.13
N ASP A 106 -12.29 9.69 -12.55
CA ASP A 106 -11.05 9.53 -13.28
C ASP A 106 -10.96 8.13 -13.90
N ASP A 107 -10.96 8.08 -15.23
CA ASP A 107 -10.74 6.88 -16.02
C ASP A 107 -9.46 6.14 -15.62
N ILE A 108 -8.43 6.87 -15.20
CA ILE A 108 -7.17 6.31 -14.69
C ILE A 108 -7.39 5.60 -13.37
N ALA A 109 -8.20 6.15 -12.44
CA ALA A 109 -8.53 5.50 -11.17
C ALA A 109 -9.22 4.14 -11.39
N ARG A 110 -10.11 4.08 -12.40
CA ARG A 110 -10.77 2.83 -12.79
C ARG A 110 -9.76 1.80 -13.33
N CYS A 111 -8.80 2.22 -14.14
CA CYS A 111 -7.72 1.35 -14.62
C CYS A 111 -6.80 0.90 -13.48
N LEU A 112 -6.43 1.81 -12.57
CA LEU A 112 -5.61 1.49 -11.39
C LEU A 112 -6.30 0.46 -10.49
N SER A 113 -7.62 0.53 -10.32
CA SER A 113 -8.37 -0.43 -9.51
C SER A 113 -8.28 -1.87 -10.04
N LYS A 114 -8.11 -2.03 -11.35
CA LYS A 114 -7.98 -3.34 -12.04
C LYS A 114 -6.56 -3.89 -12.05
N LEU A 115 -5.57 -3.10 -11.62
CA LEU A 115 -4.20 -3.58 -11.53
C LEU A 115 -4.01 -4.54 -10.34
N PRO A 116 -3.12 -5.55 -10.48
CA PRO A 116 -2.63 -6.31 -9.35
C PRO A 116 -2.16 -5.36 -8.22
N PRO A 117 -2.47 -5.64 -6.93
CA PRO A 117 -2.13 -4.74 -5.82
C PRO A 117 -0.68 -4.27 -5.83
N ARG A 118 0.26 -5.15 -6.15
CA ARG A 118 1.69 -4.82 -6.19
C ARG A 118 2.03 -3.76 -7.25
N TYR A 119 1.38 -3.81 -8.41
CA TYR A 119 1.56 -2.84 -9.49
C TYR A 119 0.88 -1.51 -9.13
N ARG A 120 -0.33 -1.57 -8.61
CA ARG A 120 -1.06 -0.40 -8.13
C ARG A 120 -0.27 0.34 -7.04
N HIS A 121 0.25 -0.38 -6.04
CA HIS A 121 1.03 0.22 -4.96
C HIS A 121 2.27 0.96 -5.46
N VAL A 122 3.05 0.38 -6.36
CA VAL A 122 4.26 1.05 -6.85
C VAL A 122 3.92 2.32 -7.62
N LEU A 123 2.86 2.32 -8.42
CA LEU A 123 2.44 3.50 -9.16
C LEU A 123 1.91 4.59 -8.22
N LEU A 124 1.07 4.26 -7.26
CA LEU A 124 0.53 5.22 -6.29
C LEU A 124 1.64 5.82 -5.43
N LEU A 125 2.53 4.99 -4.88
CA LEU A 125 3.65 5.49 -4.08
C LEU A 125 4.52 6.44 -4.88
N LYS A 126 4.86 6.10 -6.13
CA LYS A 126 5.78 6.90 -6.92
C LYS A 126 5.14 8.16 -7.50
N TYR A 127 3.98 8.03 -8.15
CA TYR A 127 3.39 9.10 -8.97
C TYR A 127 2.37 9.95 -8.22
N HIS A 128 1.69 9.39 -7.24
CA HIS A 128 0.72 10.13 -6.44
C HIS A 128 1.34 10.66 -5.14
N TYR A 129 2.09 9.83 -4.42
CA TYR A 129 2.66 10.18 -3.12
C TYR A 129 4.12 10.65 -3.17
N GLY A 130 4.79 10.60 -4.33
CA GLY A 130 6.13 11.14 -4.54
C GLY A 130 7.27 10.36 -3.89
N PHE A 131 7.10 9.05 -3.66
CA PHE A 131 8.19 8.21 -3.15
C PHE A 131 9.22 7.93 -4.24
N THR A 132 10.49 7.93 -3.86
CA THR A 132 11.59 7.50 -4.74
C THR A 132 11.62 5.99 -4.92
N ILE A 133 12.28 5.52 -5.98
CA ILE A 133 12.46 4.07 -6.21
C ILE A 133 13.18 3.39 -5.04
N ASN A 134 14.14 4.07 -4.40
CA ASN A 134 14.85 3.53 -3.24
C ASN A 134 13.92 3.36 -2.03
N GLU A 135 13.10 4.36 -1.73
CA GLU A 135 12.10 4.28 -0.67
C GLU A 135 11.08 3.16 -0.94
N ILE A 136 10.62 3.02 -2.19
CA ILE A 136 9.70 1.94 -2.59
C ILE A 136 10.37 0.57 -2.45
N ALA A 137 11.65 0.46 -2.82
CA ALA A 137 12.42 -0.76 -2.63
C ALA A 137 12.49 -1.17 -1.16
N ASP A 138 12.73 -0.22 -0.27
CA ASP A 138 12.74 -0.43 1.18
C ASP A 138 11.36 -0.84 1.72
N ILE A 139 10.28 -0.14 1.28
CA ILE A 139 8.90 -0.49 1.64
C ILE A 139 8.57 -1.92 1.23
N PHE A 140 9.00 -2.31 0.03
CA PHE A 140 8.72 -3.63 -0.55
C PHE A 140 9.71 -4.71 -0.12
N ASN A 141 10.77 -4.33 0.61
CA ASN A 141 11.87 -5.20 0.99
C ASN A 141 12.47 -5.94 -0.22
N ILE A 142 12.79 -5.18 -1.27
CA ILE A 142 13.39 -5.65 -2.53
C ILE A 142 14.56 -4.74 -2.93
N LYS A 143 15.37 -5.19 -3.88
CA LYS A 143 16.47 -4.37 -4.42
C LYS A 143 15.91 -3.20 -5.26
N PRO A 144 16.57 -2.02 -5.29
CA PRO A 144 16.15 -0.88 -6.12
C PRO A 144 15.99 -1.23 -7.61
N ALA A 145 16.87 -2.05 -8.15
CA ALA A 145 16.76 -2.53 -9.54
C ALA A 145 15.46 -3.34 -9.77
N THR A 146 15.02 -4.12 -8.77
CA THR A 146 13.76 -4.86 -8.83
C THR A 146 12.57 -3.91 -8.74
N ALA A 147 12.63 -2.89 -7.88
CA ALA A 147 11.59 -1.86 -7.78
C ALA A 147 11.44 -1.08 -9.09
N SER A 148 12.56 -0.72 -9.75
CA SER A 148 12.55 -0.07 -11.06
C SER A 148 11.90 -0.93 -12.14
N LYS A 149 12.23 -2.22 -12.19
CA LYS A 149 11.57 -3.16 -13.13
C LYS A 149 10.08 -3.33 -12.83
N LEU A 150 9.71 -3.31 -11.54
CA LEU A 150 8.33 -3.38 -11.10
C LEU A 150 7.54 -2.15 -11.57
N ASP A 151 8.09 -0.95 -11.42
CA ASP A 151 7.52 0.30 -11.93
C ASP A 151 7.29 0.25 -13.44
N GLN A 152 8.29 -0.17 -14.22
CA GLN A 152 8.17 -0.29 -15.68
C GLN A 152 7.06 -1.27 -16.09
N ARG A 153 6.99 -2.44 -15.44
CA ARG A 153 5.95 -3.45 -15.72
C ARG A 153 4.56 -2.95 -15.31
N ALA A 154 4.47 -2.23 -14.19
CA ALA A 154 3.23 -1.66 -13.72
C ALA A 154 2.69 -0.60 -14.70
N LYS A 155 3.55 0.28 -15.23
CA LYS A 155 3.19 1.23 -16.29
C LYS A 155 2.67 0.54 -17.53
N ALA A 156 3.42 -0.43 -18.06
CA ALA A 156 3.03 -1.16 -19.26
C ALA A 156 1.67 -1.85 -19.07
N LYS A 157 1.41 -2.41 -17.87
CA LYS A 157 0.12 -3.04 -17.57
C LYS A 157 -1.00 -2.02 -17.44
N LEU A 158 -0.74 -0.86 -16.86
CA LEU A 158 -1.72 0.24 -16.80
C LEU A 158 -2.09 0.72 -18.21
N GLU A 159 -1.11 0.96 -19.06
CA GLU A 159 -1.33 1.36 -20.46
C GLU A 159 -2.17 0.34 -21.22
N GLU A 160 -1.89 -0.96 -21.05
CA GLU A 160 -2.68 -2.04 -21.64
C GLU A 160 -4.15 -1.99 -21.19
N LEU A 161 -4.39 -1.78 -19.89
CA LEU A 161 -5.73 -1.69 -19.33
C LEU A 161 -6.47 -0.45 -19.83
N CYS A 162 -5.82 0.70 -19.79
CA CYS A 162 -6.43 1.95 -20.28
C CYS A 162 -6.77 1.88 -21.78
N ARG A 163 -5.93 1.25 -22.58
CA ARG A 163 -6.22 1.02 -24.01
C ARG A 163 -7.43 0.12 -24.21
N LYS A 164 -7.59 -0.93 -23.42
CA LYS A 164 -8.76 -1.81 -23.46
C LYS A 164 -10.06 -1.11 -23.05
N GLU A 165 -9.97 -0.14 -22.15
CA GLU A 165 -11.11 0.68 -21.70
C GLU A 165 -11.41 1.84 -22.66
N GLY A 166 -10.66 2.01 -23.74
CA GLY A 166 -10.85 3.09 -24.72
C GLY A 166 -10.27 4.45 -24.28
N ILE A 167 -9.42 4.46 -23.27
CA ILE A 167 -8.72 5.64 -22.77
C ILE A 167 -7.40 5.76 -23.52
N TYR A 168 -7.32 6.70 -24.46
CA TYR A 168 -6.20 6.75 -25.43
C TYR A 168 -5.09 7.74 -25.05
N ASP A 169 -5.25 8.57 -24.03
CA ASP A 169 -4.27 9.63 -23.73
C ASP A 169 -3.80 9.56 -22.26
N LEU A 170 -2.68 8.86 -22.07
CA LEU A 170 -1.92 8.81 -20.80
C LEU A 170 -0.69 9.74 -20.85
N ARG A 171 -0.74 10.81 -21.63
CA ARG A 171 0.36 11.77 -21.69
C ARG A 171 0.30 12.82 -20.59
#